data_8a853488a7cd56fac6ca48c7de324d04
#
_entry.id   8a853488a7cd56fac6ca48c7de324d04
#
_cell.length_a   1.000
_cell.length_b   1.000
_cell.length_c   1.000
_cell.angle_alpha   90.00
_cell.angle_beta   90.00
_cell.angle_gamma   90.00
#
_symmetry.space_group_name_H-M   'P 1'
#
loop_
_entity.id
_entity.type
_entity.pdbx_description
1 polymer ?
#
loop_
_entity_poly.entity_id
_entity_poly.type
_entity_poly.pdbx_seq_one_letter_code
_entity_poly.pdbx_strand_id
1 'polypeptide(L)'
;VANAQFEFGELANYANQEAIYRLPDDWKERWPNVAKTQENVPAAAMAEEQLGGTYFLYRPVFSLHRPSERLSYHALIYLLNDWMEGCGLELKNTYTPDELKEIAKTFLEEDPGNVGDNLVGMSIRPYDMVKLYPTPTFSEACNIGDGYYKDENGQFQWAPADTRTLDALKKYQELYQEGILDPEFYNYTR
;
A
#
# COMPACT_ATOMS: atom_id res chain seq x y z
N VAL A 1 -18.41 6.41 -17.99
CA VAL A 1 -18.04 5.88 -16.67
C VAL A 1 -16.53 5.66 -16.66
N ALA A 2 -15.83 6.31 -15.75
CA ALA A 2 -14.41 6.08 -15.53
C ALA A 2 -14.24 5.17 -14.31
N ASN A 3 -13.36 4.18 -14.43
CA ASN A 3 -12.88 3.41 -13.30
C ASN A 3 -11.42 3.82 -13.10
N ALA A 4 -11.17 4.57 -12.03
CA ALA A 4 -9.84 5.08 -11.74
C ALA A 4 -9.61 5.16 -10.22
N GLN A 5 -8.36 5.26 -9.84
CA GLN A 5 -7.98 5.54 -8.46
C GLN A 5 -7.75 7.04 -8.33
N PHE A 6 -8.64 7.70 -7.60
CA PHE A 6 -8.53 9.12 -7.28
C PHE A 6 -8.57 9.31 -5.78
N GLU A 7 -7.85 10.31 -5.31
CA GLU A 7 -7.97 10.80 -3.95
C GLU A 7 -9.27 11.60 -3.80
N PHE A 8 -9.84 11.60 -2.58
CA PHE A 8 -11.09 12.33 -2.32
C PHE A 8 -11.02 13.80 -2.74
N GLY A 9 -9.90 14.47 -2.48
CA GLY A 9 -9.71 15.88 -2.84
C GLY A 9 -9.79 16.15 -4.35
N GLU A 10 -9.29 15.23 -5.18
CA GLU A 10 -9.41 15.31 -6.64
C GLU A 10 -10.86 15.15 -7.09
N LEU A 11 -11.55 14.15 -6.54
CA LEU A 11 -12.97 13.92 -6.85
C LEU A 11 -13.86 15.07 -6.39
N ALA A 12 -13.58 15.66 -5.24
CA ALA A 12 -14.25 16.85 -4.75
C ALA A 12 -14.04 18.07 -5.70
N ASN A 13 -12.82 18.24 -6.19
CA ASN A 13 -12.52 19.26 -7.19
C ASN A 13 -13.30 19.05 -8.49
N TYR A 14 -13.39 17.81 -8.98
CA TYR A 14 -14.17 17.49 -10.18
C TYR A 14 -15.67 17.72 -9.97
N ALA A 15 -16.19 17.41 -8.79
CA ALA A 15 -17.58 17.70 -8.45
C ALA A 15 -17.85 19.22 -8.41
N ASN A 16 -16.97 19.99 -7.77
CA ASN A 16 -17.08 21.44 -7.67
C ASN A 16 -16.92 22.16 -9.02
N GLN A 17 -16.17 21.58 -9.94
CA GLN A 17 -15.99 22.09 -11.31
C GLN A 17 -17.07 21.59 -12.28
N GLU A 18 -18.04 20.85 -11.79
CA GLU A 18 -19.07 20.20 -12.61
C GLU A 18 -18.50 19.29 -13.71
N ALA A 19 -17.27 18.79 -13.53
CA ALA A 19 -16.61 17.89 -14.46
C ALA A 19 -17.15 16.43 -14.37
N ILE A 20 -17.82 16.11 -13.28
CA ILE A 20 -18.52 14.85 -13.06
C ILE A 20 -19.96 15.11 -12.66
N TYR A 21 -20.85 14.19 -13.09
CA TYR A 21 -22.27 14.33 -12.82
C TYR A 21 -22.64 13.80 -11.44
N ARG A 22 -23.51 14.54 -10.75
CA ARG A 22 -24.20 14.08 -9.56
C ARG A 22 -25.19 12.99 -9.93
N LEU A 23 -25.22 11.90 -9.16
CA LEU A 23 -26.26 10.88 -9.30
C LEU A 23 -27.63 11.49 -8.91
N PRO A 24 -28.74 11.03 -9.54
CA PRO A 24 -30.07 11.48 -9.18
C PRO A 24 -30.37 11.13 -7.72
N ASP A 25 -31.19 11.95 -7.04
CA ASP A 25 -31.46 11.79 -5.61
C ASP A 25 -32.08 10.41 -5.25
N ASP A 26 -32.80 9.84 -6.20
CA ASP A 26 -33.45 8.52 -6.10
C ASP A 26 -32.55 7.36 -6.58
N TRP A 27 -31.25 7.57 -6.74
CA TRP A 27 -30.35 6.55 -7.28
C TRP A 27 -30.32 5.27 -6.44
N LYS A 28 -30.48 5.38 -5.13
CA LYS A 28 -30.48 4.22 -4.21
C LYS A 28 -31.71 3.33 -4.45
N GLU A 29 -32.83 3.93 -4.79
CA GLU A 29 -34.06 3.22 -5.15
C GLU A 29 -33.97 2.60 -6.55
N ARG A 30 -33.37 3.31 -7.49
CA ARG A 30 -33.18 2.82 -8.87
C ARG A 30 -32.20 1.65 -8.95
N TRP A 31 -31.16 1.68 -8.13
CA TRP A 31 -30.09 0.68 -8.14
C TRP A 31 -29.82 0.11 -6.75
N PRO A 32 -30.78 -0.64 -6.17
CA PRO A 32 -30.68 -1.10 -4.78
C PRO A 32 -29.49 -2.01 -4.50
N ASN A 33 -29.07 -2.80 -5.47
CA ASN A 33 -27.88 -3.65 -5.33
C ASN A 33 -26.60 -2.82 -5.25
N VAL A 34 -26.51 -1.72 -5.97
CA VAL A 34 -25.38 -0.79 -5.90
C VAL A 34 -25.41 -0.05 -4.57
N ALA A 35 -26.58 0.45 -4.16
CA ALA A 35 -26.74 1.11 -2.87
C ALA A 35 -26.26 0.23 -1.72
N LYS A 36 -26.67 -1.04 -1.70
CA LYS A 36 -26.25 -2.02 -0.70
C LYS A 36 -24.71 -2.19 -0.64
N THR A 37 -24.01 -2.09 -1.77
CA THR A 37 -22.54 -2.18 -1.75
C THR A 37 -21.88 -0.96 -1.12
N GLN A 38 -22.54 0.20 -1.11
CA GLN A 38 -22.03 1.45 -0.53
C GLN A 38 -22.33 1.56 0.98
N GLU A 39 -23.33 0.85 1.49
CA GLU A 39 -23.67 0.85 2.92
C GLU A 39 -22.52 0.41 3.82
N ASN A 40 -21.66 -0.47 3.33
CA ASN A 40 -20.50 -0.99 4.05
C ASN A 40 -19.22 -0.15 3.84
N VAL A 41 -19.32 1.01 3.20
CA VAL A 41 -18.20 1.92 2.94
C VAL A 41 -18.42 3.22 3.69
N PRO A 42 -17.87 3.39 4.91
CA PRO A 42 -18.09 4.61 5.71
C PRO A 42 -17.74 5.90 4.96
N ALA A 43 -16.70 5.87 4.12
CA ALA A 43 -16.30 7.00 3.29
C ALA A 43 -17.37 7.44 2.28
N ALA A 44 -18.29 6.54 1.86
CA ALA A 44 -19.36 6.89 0.93
C ALA A 44 -20.37 7.86 1.57
N ALA A 45 -20.77 7.59 2.81
CA ALA A 45 -21.69 8.46 3.56
C ALA A 45 -21.04 9.83 3.85
N MET A 46 -19.78 9.83 4.26
CA MET A 46 -19.02 11.07 4.50
C MET A 46 -18.89 11.92 3.23
N ALA A 47 -18.59 11.31 2.11
CA ALA A 47 -18.47 12.01 0.83
C ALA A 47 -19.82 12.59 0.37
N GLU A 48 -20.91 11.84 0.51
CA GLU A 48 -22.27 12.29 0.19
C GLU A 48 -22.66 13.51 1.03
N GLU A 49 -22.34 13.51 2.33
CA GLU A 49 -22.59 14.63 3.24
C GLU A 49 -21.74 15.86 2.86
N GLN A 50 -20.45 15.69 2.64
CA GLN A 50 -19.53 16.80 2.34
C GLN A 50 -19.78 17.45 0.98
N LEU A 51 -20.20 16.68 0.00
CA LEU A 51 -20.45 17.17 -1.37
C LEU A 51 -21.92 17.55 -1.63
N GLY A 52 -22.79 17.31 -0.66
CA GLY A 52 -24.22 17.58 -0.81
C GLY A 52 -24.92 16.67 -1.82
N GLY A 53 -24.36 15.49 -2.07
CA GLY A 53 -24.90 14.48 -2.96
C GLY A 53 -23.88 13.44 -3.40
N THR A 54 -24.32 12.42 -4.12
CA THR A 54 -23.44 11.33 -4.60
C THR A 54 -22.93 11.63 -5.99
N TYR A 55 -21.63 11.82 -6.15
CA TYR A 55 -20.97 12.07 -7.44
C TYR A 55 -20.19 10.87 -7.94
N PHE A 56 -19.81 9.95 -7.06
CA PHE A 56 -19.05 8.76 -7.36
C PHE A 56 -19.39 7.64 -6.39
N LEU A 57 -19.06 6.43 -6.78
CA LEU A 57 -19.26 5.23 -5.97
C LEU A 57 -17.90 4.64 -5.60
N TYR A 58 -17.76 4.29 -4.35
CA TYR A 58 -16.57 3.63 -3.85
C TYR A 58 -16.52 2.17 -4.29
N ARG A 59 -15.31 1.65 -4.39
CA ARG A 59 -15.11 0.22 -4.58
C ARG A 59 -15.72 -0.56 -3.42
N PRO A 60 -16.56 -1.55 -3.67
CA PRO A 60 -17.14 -2.36 -2.60
C PRO A 60 -16.08 -3.06 -1.76
N VAL A 61 -16.24 -3.04 -0.44
CA VAL A 61 -15.39 -3.77 0.49
C VAL A 61 -15.99 -5.16 0.70
N PHE A 62 -15.49 -6.15 -0.01
CA PHE A 62 -15.99 -7.53 0.11
C PHE A 62 -15.42 -8.30 1.30
N SER A 63 -14.34 -7.82 1.88
CA SER A 63 -13.63 -8.51 2.97
C SER A 63 -14.39 -8.52 4.29
N LEU A 64 -15.33 -7.60 4.52
CA LEU A 64 -16.13 -7.54 5.75
C LEU A 64 -17.03 -8.77 5.98
N HIS A 65 -17.29 -9.55 4.93
CA HIS A 65 -18.17 -10.72 4.99
C HIS A 65 -17.42 -12.05 4.85
N ARG A 66 -16.10 -12.02 4.71
CA ARG A 66 -15.28 -13.22 4.64
C ARG A 66 -14.43 -13.32 5.89
N PRO A 67 -14.60 -14.35 6.72
CA PRO A 67 -13.68 -14.62 7.79
C PRO A 67 -12.34 -15.02 7.16
N SER A 68 -11.48 -14.06 7.00
CA SER A 68 -10.12 -14.26 6.53
C SER A 68 -9.24 -13.60 7.58
N GLU A 69 -8.45 -14.40 8.26
CA GLU A 69 -7.52 -13.90 9.27
C GLU A 69 -6.48 -12.95 8.64
N ARG A 70 -6.15 -13.15 7.37
CA ARG A 70 -5.28 -12.24 6.58
C ARG A 70 -5.60 -12.39 5.12
N LEU A 71 -5.94 -11.31 4.47
CA LEU A 71 -5.85 -11.22 3.02
C LEU A 71 -4.43 -10.76 2.69
N SER A 72 -3.61 -11.69 2.21
CA SER A 72 -2.43 -11.32 1.44
C SER A 72 -2.93 -10.58 0.22
N TYR A 73 -2.68 -9.29 0.19
CA TYR A 73 -2.97 -8.48 -0.96
C TYR A 73 -1.80 -8.59 -1.95
N HIS A 74 -1.93 -8.01 -3.13
CA HIS A 74 -0.93 -8.07 -4.20
C HIS A 74 0.43 -7.40 -3.89
N ALA A 75 0.63 -6.99 -2.66
CA ALA A 75 1.82 -6.32 -2.19
C ALA A 75 2.66 -7.29 -1.36
N LEU A 76 3.58 -7.99 -1.99
CA LEU A 76 4.41 -9.03 -1.41
C LEU A 76 5.89 -8.71 -1.64
N ILE A 77 6.73 -9.35 -0.83
CA ILE A 77 8.17 -9.42 -1.09
C ILE A 77 8.40 -10.65 -1.97
N TYR A 78 9.14 -10.48 -3.04
CA TYR A 78 9.47 -11.54 -3.98
C TYR A 78 10.95 -11.86 -3.89
N LEU A 79 11.28 -13.15 -3.90
CA LEU A 79 12.63 -13.66 -4.03
C LEU A 79 12.73 -14.43 -5.33
N LEU A 80 13.87 -14.35 -6.00
CA LEU A 80 14.16 -15.10 -7.22
C LEU A 80 14.64 -16.49 -6.84
N ASN A 81 13.81 -17.51 -7.04
CA ASN A 81 14.11 -18.88 -6.66
C ASN A 81 15.40 -19.40 -7.28
N ASP A 82 15.59 -19.17 -8.58
CA ASP A 82 16.79 -19.63 -9.30
C ASP A 82 18.06 -19.02 -8.70
N TRP A 83 17.99 -17.78 -8.20
CA TRP A 83 19.11 -17.12 -7.54
C TRP A 83 19.35 -17.68 -6.13
N MET A 84 18.28 -17.98 -5.39
CA MET A 84 18.38 -18.65 -4.09
C MET A 84 19.08 -19.99 -4.23
N GLU A 85 18.65 -20.81 -5.21
CA GLU A 85 19.25 -22.11 -5.50
C GLU A 85 20.71 -21.96 -5.97
N GLY A 86 20.99 -21.02 -6.87
CA GLY A 86 22.33 -20.75 -7.39
C GLY A 86 23.35 -20.38 -6.31
N CYS A 87 22.91 -19.63 -5.29
CA CYS A 87 23.70 -19.26 -4.12
C CYS A 87 23.66 -20.30 -2.99
N GLY A 88 22.98 -21.43 -3.17
CA GLY A 88 22.85 -22.47 -2.13
C GLY A 88 22.04 -22.03 -0.91
N LEU A 89 21.15 -21.05 -1.09
CA LEU A 89 20.29 -20.50 -0.03
C LEU A 89 19.00 -21.32 0.09
N GLU A 90 18.56 -21.58 1.32
CA GLU A 90 17.34 -22.33 1.57
C GLU A 90 16.10 -21.43 1.42
N LEU A 91 15.09 -21.95 0.69
CA LEU A 91 13.79 -21.32 0.61
C LEU A 91 12.97 -21.58 1.89
N LYS A 92 12.48 -20.52 2.49
CA LYS A 92 11.67 -20.57 3.73
C LYS A 92 10.28 -19.96 3.48
N ASN A 93 9.35 -20.33 4.36
CA ASN A 93 8.00 -19.72 4.34
C ASN A 93 7.95 -18.33 4.99
N THR A 94 8.94 -18.01 5.83
CA THR A 94 9.03 -16.73 6.53
C THR A 94 10.48 -16.28 6.62
N TYR A 95 10.70 -15.00 6.52
CA TYR A 95 12.00 -14.36 6.65
C TYR A 95 11.91 -13.15 7.58
N THR A 96 12.95 -12.94 8.36
CA THR A 96 13.15 -11.67 9.06
C THR A 96 13.73 -10.63 8.11
N PRO A 97 13.62 -9.32 8.39
CA PRO A 97 14.28 -8.28 7.61
C PRO A 97 15.80 -8.46 7.52
N ASP A 98 16.45 -8.93 8.60
CA ASP A 98 17.90 -9.18 8.60
C ASP A 98 18.28 -10.35 7.68
N GLU A 99 17.49 -11.43 7.66
CA GLU A 99 17.70 -12.54 6.70
C GLU A 99 17.53 -12.06 5.25
N LEU A 100 16.54 -11.21 4.96
CA LEU A 100 16.38 -10.63 3.62
C LEU A 100 17.55 -9.73 3.24
N LYS A 101 18.09 -8.99 4.19
CA LYS A 101 19.31 -8.18 4.00
C LYS A 101 20.51 -9.06 3.62
N GLU A 102 20.73 -10.15 4.34
CA GLU A 102 21.85 -11.08 4.05
C GLU A 102 21.66 -11.80 2.70
N ILE A 103 20.44 -12.19 2.34
CA ILE A 103 20.14 -12.73 1.00
C ILE A 103 20.50 -11.70 -0.08
N ALA A 104 20.08 -10.46 0.08
CA ALA A 104 20.39 -9.39 -0.87
C ALA A 104 21.91 -9.14 -1.01
N LYS A 105 22.68 -9.21 0.08
CA LYS A 105 24.14 -9.12 0.06
C LYS A 105 24.76 -10.29 -0.73
N THR A 106 24.30 -11.51 -0.46
CA THR A 106 24.76 -12.69 -1.18
C THR A 106 24.50 -12.55 -2.69
N PHE A 107 23.34 -12.04 -3.09
CA PHE A 107 23.06 -11.80 -4.51
C PHE A 107 23.99 -10.76 -5.12
N LEU A 108 24.34 -9.71 -4.39
CA LEU A 108 25.31 -8.70 -4.85
C LEU A 108 26.73 -9.24 -4.99
N GLU A 109 27.14 -10.15 -4.09
CA GLU A 109 28.48 -10.73 -4.08
C GLU A 109 28.66 -11.81 -5.15
N GLU A 110 27.65 -12.66 -5.34
CA GLU A 110 27.74 -13.84 -6.21
C GLU A 110 27.23 -13.59 -7.64
N ASP A 111 26.45 -12.53 -7.86
CA ASP A 111 25.79 -12.21 -9.13
C ASP A 111 25.20 -13.44 -9.85
N PRO A 112 24.32 -14.22 -9.23
CA PRO A 112 23.82 -15.46 -9.78
C PRO A 112 23.06 -15.29 -11.10
N GLY A 113 22.63 -14.07 -11.41
CA GLY A 113 21.97 -13.70 -12.65
C GLY A 113 22.93 -13.24 -13.75
N ASN A 114 24.24 -13.11 -13.46
CA ASN A 114 25.24 -12.53 -14.36
C ASN A 114 24.79 -11.16 -14.93
N VAL A 115 24.30 -10.29 -14.04
CA VAL A 115 23.73 -8.98 -14.38
C VAL A 115 24.82 -7.90 -14.51
N GLY A 116 25.92 -8.06 -13.76
CA GLY A 116 27.04 -7.13 -13.74
C GLY A 116 26.71 -5.79 -13.09
N ASP A 117 27.18 -4.69 -13.68
CA ASP A 117 27.10 -3.34 -13.10
C ASP A 117 25.67 -2.83 -12.84
N ASN A 118 24.66 -3.49 -13.39
CA ASN A 118 23.26 -3.15 -13.17
C ASN A 118 22.59 -3.97 -12.05
N LEU A 119 23.35 -4.81 -11.36
CA LEU A 119 22.83 -5.62 -10.28
C LEU A 119 22.44 -4.75 -9.09
N VAL A 120 21.24 -4.97 -8.56
CA VAL A 120 20.76 -4.36 -7.32
C VAL A 120 20.35 -5.44 -6.34
N GLY A 121 20.69 -5.28 -5.07
CA GLY A 121 20.38 -6.27 -4.05
C GLY A 121 18.89 -6.30 -3.70
N MET A 122 18.28 -5.12 -3.62
CA MET A 122 16.87 -4.97 -3.26
C MET A 122 16.27 -3.81 -4.03
N SER A 123 15.24 -4.09 -4.81
CA SER A 123 14.45 -3.06 -5.48
C SER A 123 13.12 -2.86 -4.76
N ILE A 124 12.76 -1.59 -4.53
CA ILE A 124 11.55 -1.22 -3.81
C ILE A 124 11.00 0.08 -4.39
N ARG A 125 9.70 0.16 -4.53
CA ARG A 125 9.05 1.43 -4.83
C ARG A 125 8.86 2.23 -3.54
N PRO A 126 8.97 3.56 -3.54
CA PRO A 126 8.78 4.38 -2.34
C PRO A 126 7.48 4.07 -1.59
N TYR A 127 6.41 3.81 -2.33
CA TYR A 127 5.11 3.43 -1.79
C TYR A 127 5.12 2.09 -1.05
N ASP A 128 6.04 1.20 -1.37
CA ASP A 128 6.12 -0.16 -0.82
C ASP A 128 7.12 -0.29 0.35
N MET A 129 7.82 0.78 0.71
CA MET A 129 8.82 0.78 1.79
C MET A 129 8.30 0.23 3.13
N VAL A 130 7.04 0.46 3.41
CA VAL A 130 6.38 0.00 4.64
C VAL A 130 6.27 -1.52 4.78
N LYS A 131 6.57 -2.29 3.73
CA LYS A 131 6.37 -3.75 3.73
C LYS A 131 7.50 -4.51 4.40
N LEU A 132 8.73 -4.04 4.28
CA LEU A 132 9.86 -4.68 4.91
C LEU A 132 9.93 -4.32 6.40
N TYR A 133 9.80 -3.04 6.71
CA TYR A 133 9.77 -2.55 8.09
C TYR A 133 8.40 -1.98 8.41
N PRO A 134 7.63 -2.62 9.28
CA PRO A 134 6.29 -2.16 9.65
C PRO A 134 6.33 -0.72 10.15
N THR A 135 5.46 0.10 9.60
CA THR A 135 5.22 1.46 10.07
C THR A 135 3.78 1.59 10.55
N PRO A 136 3.46 2.60 11.36
CA PRO A 136 2.07 2.83 11.80
C PRO A 136 1.06 3.01 10.66
N THR A 137 1.50 3.42 9.47
CA THR A 137 0.65 3.52 8.28
C THR A 137 0.05 2.19 7.83
N PHE A 138 0.66 1.06 8.23
CA PHE A 138 0.24 -0.30 7.87
C PHE A 138 -0.30 -1.10 9.05
N SER A 139 -0.71 -0.46 10.11
CA SER A 139 -1.52 -1.10 11.14
C SER A 139 -2.83 -1.63 10.55
N GLU A 140 -3.59 -2.40 11.31
CA GLU A 140 -4.88 -3.01 10.92
C GLU A 140 -5.89 -2.04 10.26
N ALA A 141 -5.63 -0.74 10.34
CA ALA A 141 -6.37 0.33 9.69
C ALA A 141 -5.89 0.64 8.26
N CYS A 142 -5.33 -0.31 7.53
CA CYS A 142 -4.86 -0.17 6.14
C CYS A 142 -5.87 0.42 5.15
N ASN A 143 -7.10 0.60 5.53
CA ASN A 143 -8.13 1.25 4.73
C ASN A 143 -8.14 2.77 4.86
N ILE A 144 -7.30 3.32 5.71
CA ILE A 144 -7.14 4.77 5.87
C ILE A 144 -5.91 5.14 5.03
N GLY A 145 -6.13 5.46 3.77
CA GLY A 145 -5.09 5.77 2.78
C GLY A 145 -4.21 6.98 3.07
N ASP A 146 -4.32 7.59 4.25
CA ASP A 146 -3.81 8.92 4.54
C ASP A 146 -2.72 8.95 5.60
N GLY A 147 -2.18 7.79 5.99
CA GLY A 147 -1.13 7.74 6.99
C GLY A 147 -1.59 8.02 8.43
N TYR A 148 -2.87 7.86 8.72
CA TYR A 148 -3.41 7.90 10.08
C TYR A 148 -3.67 6.51 10.62
N TYR A 149 -3.46 6.34 11.92
CA TYR A 149 -3.81 5.13 12.66
C TYR A 149 -4.47 5.50 13.99
N LYS A 150 -5.15 4.56 14.63
CA LYS A 150 -5.69 4.74 15.98
C LYS A 150 -4.68 4.21 17.00
N ASP A 151 -4.39 5.01 18.01
CA ASP A 151 -3.59 4.59 19.15
C ASP A 151 -4.39 3.67 20.11
N GLU A 152 -3.75 3.24 21.18
CA GLU A 152 -4.36 2.38 22.21
C GLU A 152 -5.59 3.00 22.88
N ASN A 153 -5.72 4.34 22.85
CA ASN A 153 -6.85 5.08 23.38
C ASN A 153 -7.94 5.33 22.31
N GLY A 154 -7.75 4.83 21.10
CA GLY A 154 -8.65 5.01 19.97
C GLY A 154 -8.59 6.41 19.33
N GLN A 155 -7.57 7.20 19.66
CA GLN A 155 -7.35 8.53 19.07
C GLN A 155 -6.55 8.42 17.77
N PHE A 156 -6.92 9.23 16.79
CA PHE A 156 -6.20 9.29 15.52
C PHE A 156 -4.85 9.99 15.69
N GLN A 157 -3.81 9.32 15.23
CA GLN A 157 -2.44 9.80 15.17
C GLN A 157 -1.98 9.85 13.72
N TRP A 158 -1.15 10.84 13.40
CA TRP A 158 -0.55 10.95 12.08
C TRP A 158 0.75 10.15 12.01
N ALA A 159 0.75 9.07 11.25
CA ALA A 159 1.85 8.11 11.20
C ALA A 159 3.23 8.71 10.86
N PRO A 160 3.36 9.69 9.93
CA PRO A 160 4.66 10.31 9.67
C PRO A 160 5.28 11.04 10.87
N ALA A 161 4.48 11.44 11.86
CA ALA A 161 4.98 12.06 13.11
C ALA A 161 5.35 11.04 14.19
N ASP A 162 5.11 9.75 13.96
CA ASP A 162 5.42 8.69 14.91
C ASP A 162 6.92 8.33 14.87
N THR A 163 7.53 8.15 16.04
CA THR A 163 8.96 7.76 16.14
C THR A 163 9.24 6.41 15.49
N ARG A 164 8.28 5.48 15.50
CA ARG A 164 8.40 4.16 14.84
C ARG A 164 8.55 4.29 13.33
N THR A 165 7.93 5.31 12.72
CA THR A 165 8.13 5.62 11.30
C THR A 165 9.56 6.09 11.03
N LEU A 166 10.11 6.95 11.91
CA LEU A 166 11.50 7.40 11.82
C LEU A 166 12.47 6.22 11.95
N ASP A 167 12.22 5.29 12.86
CA ASP A 167 13.09 4.12 13.05
C ASP A 167 13.05 3.18 11.83
N ALA A 168 11.89 2.99 11.21
CA ALA A 168 11.78 2.27 9.95
C ALA A 168 12.57 2.96 8.81
N LEU A 169 12.47 4.29 8.71
CA LEU A 169 13.21 5.06 7.71
C LEU A 169 14.74 4.97 7.89
N LYS A 170 15.23 4.95 9.15
CA LYS A 170 16.66 4.73 9.42
C LYS A 170 17.13 3.37 8.90
N LYS A 171 16.30 2.31 9.03
CA LYS A 171 16.63 1.00 8.49
C LYS A 171 16.75 1.01 6.96
N TYR A 172 15.87 1.73 6.28
CA TYR A 172 16.01 1.92 4.83
C TYR A 172 17.23 2.75 4.46
N GLN A 173 17.56 3.77 5.26
CA GLN A 173 18.78 4.55 5.07
C GLN A 173 20.02 3.68 5.20
N GLU A 174 20.07 2.77 6.17
CA GLU A 174 21.16 1.81 6.33
C GLU A 174 21.31 0.93 5.07
N LEU A 175 20.21 0.35 4.57
CA LEU A 175 20.21 -0.46 3.33
C LEU A 175 20.70 0.34 2.12
N TYR A 176 20.30 1.59 2.01
CA TYR A 176 20.75 2.49 0.94
C TYR A 176 22.26 2.80 1.05
N GLN A 177 22.74 3.14 2.23
CA GLN A 177 24.15 3.46 2.47
C GLN A 177 25.08 2.25 2.27
N GLU A 178 24.59 1.05 2.56
CA GLU A 178 25.32 -0.20 2.32
C GLU A 178 25.25 -0.65 0.85
N GLY A 179 24.57 0.08 -0.03
CA GLY A 179 24.42 -0.26 -1.46
C GLY A 179 23.52 -1.46 -1.73
N ILE A 180 22.73 -1.89 -0.75
CA ILE A 180 21.79 -3.00 -0.87
C ILE A 180 20.50 -2.56 -1.57
N LEU A 181 19.95 -1.42 -1.14
CA LEU A 181 18.79 -0.83 -1.77
C LEU A 181 19.20 -0.15 -3.07
N ASP A 182 18.44 -0.42 -4.13
CA ASP A 182 18.58 0.22 -5.42
C ASP A 182 18.68 1.75 -5.28
N PRO A 183 19.78 2.38 -5.74
CA PRO A 183 19.95 3.83 -5.61
C PRO A 183 18.92 4.64 -6.40
N GLU A 184 18.31 4.04 -7.44
CA GLU A 184 17.31 4.67 -8.29
C GLU A 184 15.87 4.36 -7.90
N PHE A 185 15.63 3.72 -6.73
CA PHE A 185 14.31 3.25 -6.30
C PHE A 185 13.22 4.33 -6.36
N TYR A 186 13.59 5.60 -6.17
CA TYR A 186 12.67 6.75 -6.17
C TYR A 186 12.24 7.19 -7.58
N ASN A 187 12.93 6.73 -8.63
CA ASN A 187 12.60 7.04 -10.02
C ASN A 187 11.54 6.12 -10.62
N TYR A 188 11.18 5.03 -9.93
CA TYR A 188 10.18 4.10 -10.43
C TYR A 188 8.78 4.70 -10.28
N THR A 189 8.14 4.94 -11.42
CA THR A 189 6.74 5.34 -11.50
C THR A 189 5.85 4.13 -11.69
N ARG A 190 4.60 4.24 -11.23
CA ARG A 190 3.57 3.20 -11.42
C ARG A 190 3.25 2.98 -12.89
#